data_619e5bcce5e9b40306ea77310a2ab1c7
#
_entry.id   619e5bcce5e9b40306ea77310a2ab1c7
#
_cell.length_a   1.000
_cell.length_b   1.000
_cell.length_c   1.000
_cell.angle_alpha   90.00
_cell.angle_beta   90.00
_cell.angle_gamma   90.00
#
_symmetry.space_group_name_H-M   'P 1'
#
loop_
_entity.id
_entity.type
_entity.pdbx_description
1 polymer ?
#
loop_
_entity_poly.entity_id
_entity_poly.type
_entity_poly.pdbx_seq_one_letter_code
_entity_poly.pdbx_strand_id
1 'polypeptide(L)'
;AYLPDFCSASTLFVVLLIAELVAIVLTLAAQDADSNFLLDLSKMSLFLLWLALLSSSVMCLLREQLESLGPTRAFVSSFLLLEVLCLVLAAVAYHVTLKFGSGVIIDETQSSFLLRTFAISSIVIALSMRYLYVASEWRRSIVLEAQSRISALQALIRPHFLFNSMNTI
;
A
#
# COMPACT_ATOMS: atom_id res chain seq x y z
N ALA A 1 6.58 -0.73 -15.94
CA ALA A 1 5.99 -0.27 -14.69
C ALA A 1 6.91 -0.64 -13.54
N TYR A 2 7.39 0.36 -12.80
CA TYR A 2 8.31 0.16 -11.66
C TYR A 2 7.55 0.20 -10.33
N LEU A 3 6.38 0.84 -10.33
CA LEU A 3 5.52 0.95 -9.16
C LEU A 3 4.48 -0.18 -9.14
N PRO A 4 4.06 -0.63 -7.93
CA PRO A 4 2.92 -1.52 -7.78
C PRO A 4 1.66 -0.92 -8.40
N ASP A 5 0.78 -1.77 -8.88
CA ASP A 5 -0.49 -1.32 -9.44
C ASP A 5 -1.49 -0.98 -8.32
N PHE A 6 -1.47 0.28 -7.87
CA PHE A 6 -2.38 0.80 -6.84
C PHE A 6 -3.85 0.88 -7.30
N CYS A 7 -4.10 0.76 -8.60
CA CYS A 7 -5.46 0.70 -9.15
C CYS A 7 -6.06 -0.71 -9.08
N SER A 8 -5.24 -1.74 -8.80
CA SER A 8 -5.72 -3.12 -8.72
C SER A 8 -6.42 -3.41 -7.40
N ALA A 9 -7.54 -4.13 -7.46
CA ALA A 9 -8.29 -4.54 -6.26
C ALA A 9 -7.44 -5.36 -5.28
N SER A 10 -6.50 -6.17 -5.79
CA SER A 10 -5.61 -6.98 -4.93
C SER A 10 -4.62 -6.12 -4.15
N THR A 11 -4.07 -5.05 -4.76
CA THR A 11 -3.17 -4.13 -4.06
C THR A 11 -3.94 -3.30 -3.04
N LEU A 12 -5.13 -2.81 -3.41
CA LEU A 12 -5.99 -2.07 -2.51
C LEU A 12 -6.35 -2.92 -1.27
N PHE A 13 -6.72 -4.19 -1.46
CA PHE A 13 -7.02 -5.09 -0.36
C PHE A 13 -5.83 -5.26 0.61
N VAL A 14 -4.61 -5.43 0.07
CA VAL A 14 -3.40 -5.53 0.89
C VAL A 14 -3.13 -4.25 1.67
N VAL A 15 -3.30 -3.07 1.04
CA VAL A 15 -3.12 -1.78 1.70
C VAL A 15 -4.12 -1.59 2.84
N LEU A 16 -5.38 -1.97 2.65
CA LEU A 16 -6.41 -1.94 3.70
C LEU A 16 -6.10 -2.91 4.85
N LEU A 17 -5.60 -4.11 4.55
CA LEU A 17 -5.14 -5.05 5.57
C LEU A 17 -3.98 -4.49 6.40
N ILE A 18 -3.00 -3.87 5.76
CA ILE A 18 -1.87 -3.22 6.46
C ILE A 18 -2.39 -2.10 7.36
N ALA A 19 -3.30 -1.26 6.86
CA ALA A 19 -3.90 -0.17 7.63
C ALA A 19 -4.61 -0.70 8.89
N GLU A 20 -5.39 -1.77 8.76
CA GLU A 20 -6.10 -2.37 9.89
C GLU A 20 -5.15 -3.01 10.91
N LEU A 21 -4.11 -3.70 10.46
CA LEU A 21 -3.07 -4.23 11.35
C LEU A 21 -2.36 -3.12 12.14
N VAL A 22 -2.04 -2.01 11.47
CA VAL A 22 -1.44 -0.83 12.12
C VAL A 22 -2.42 -0.23 13.13
N ALA A 23 -3.72 -0.12 12.80
CA ALA A 23 -4.73 0.36 13.73
C ALA A 23 -4.78 -0.47 15.02
N ILE A 24 -4.77 -1.79 14.90
CA ILE A 24 -4.77 -2.70 16.04
C ILE A 24 -3.51 -2.51 16.89
N VAL A 25 -2.34 -2.48 16.26
CA VAL A 25 -1.06 -2.32 16.96
C VAL A 25 -0.99 -0.97 17.70
N LEU A 26 -1.39 0.12 17.05
CA LEU A 26 -1.37 1.45 17.66
C LEU A 26 -2.38 1.57 18.80
N THR A 27 -3.57 0.99 18.66
CA THR A 27 -4.57 1.00 19.73
C THR A 27 -4.10 0.17 20.93
N LEU A 28 -3.49 -1.00 20.71
CA LEU A 28 -2.92 -1.82 21.78
C LEU A 28 -1.74 -1.12 22.48
N ALA A 29 -0.91 -0.40 21.72
CA ALA A 29 0.24 0.30 22.27
C ALA A 29 -0.14 1.56 23.06
N ALA A 30 -1.30 2.17 22.76
CA ALA A 30 -1.81 3.37 23.40
C ALA A 30 -2.87 3.08 24.48
N GLN A 31 -3.13 1.81 24.81
CA GLN A 31 -4.20 1.43 25.74
C GLN A 31 -3.86 1.85 27.17
N ASP A 32 -4.71 2.70 27.74
CA ASP A 32 -4.72 3.06 29.16
C ASP A 32 -5.73 2.21 29.92
N ALA A 33 -5.56 2.11 31.25
CA ALA A 33 -6.39 1.26 32.12
C ALA A 33 -7.89 1.62 32.09
N ASP A 34 -8.22 2.87 31.83
CA ASP A 34 -9.58 3.41 31.81
C ASP A 34 -10.15 3.56 30.38
N SER A 35 -9.39 3.23 29.33
CA SER A 35 -9.82 3.40 27.94
C SER A 35 -10.71 2.23 27.45
N ASN A 36 -11.70 2.56 26.64
CA ASN A 36 -12.54 1.55 26.00
C ASN A 36 -11.89 1.09 24.68
N PHE A 37 -11.16 -0.04 24.73
CA PHE A 37 -10.42 -0.59 23.61
C PHE A 37 -11.22 -0.62 22.29
N LEU A 38 -12.46 -1.12 22.31
CA LEU A 38 -13.28 -1.24 21.09
C LEU A 38 -13.62 0.13 20.49
N LEU A 39 -13.86 1.12 21.33
CA LEU A 39 -14.18 2.48 20.87
C LEU A 39 -12.94 3.16 20.28
N ASP A 40 -11.79 3.02 20.90
CA ASP A 40 -10.54 3.60 20.41
C ASP A 40 -10.05 2.87 19.14
N LEU A 41 -10.19 1.55 19.10
CA LEU A 41 -9.94 0.78 17.88
C LEU A 41 -10.83 1.23 16.72
N SER A 42 -12.13 1.42 16.96
CA SER A 42 -13.04 1.83 15.90
C SER A 42 -12.70 3.20 15.32
N LYS A 43 -12.28 4.17 16.15
CA LYS A 43 -11.84 5.49 15.72
C LYS A 43 -10.54 5.41 14.91
N MET A 44 -9.57 4.65 15.40
CA MET A 44 -8.26 4.47 14.75
C MET A 44 -8.40 3.72 13.43
N SER A 45 -9.17 2.63 13.37
CA SER A 45 -9.48 1.89 12.14
C SER A 45 -10.15 2.80 11.11
N LEU A 46 -11.18 3.53 11.49
CA LEU A 46 -11.87 4.43 10.58
C LEU A 46 -10.90 5.46 9.98
N PHE A 47 -10.07 6.10 10.80
CA PHE A 47 -9.10 7.08 10.33
C PHE A 47 -8.07 6.46 9.38
N LEU A 48 -7.47 5.32 9.74
CA LEU A 48 -6.44 4.67 8.92
C LEU A 48 -7.00 4.06 7.65
N LEU A 49 -8.21 3.53 7.64
CA LEU A 49 -8.87 3.06 6.42
C LEU A 49 -9.15 4.21 5.45
N TRP A 50 -9.62 5.37 5.93
CA TRP A 50 -9.78 6.56 5.10
C TRP A 50 -8.45 7.05 4.54
N LEU A 51 -7.40 7.09 5.37
CA LEU A 51 -6.05 7.44 4.94
C LEU A 51 -5.55 6.47 3.84
N ALA A 52 -5.75 5.16 4.02
CA ALA A 52 -5.36 4.12 3.07
C ALA A 52 -6.09 4.25 1.72
N LEU A 53 -7.40 4.50 1.74
CA LEU A 53 -8.21 4.73 0.54
C LEU A 53 -7.77 5.98 -0.23
N LEU A 54 -7.59 7.11 0.48
CA LEU A 54 -7.11 8.35 -0.13
C LEU A 54 -5.70 8.19 -0.70
N SER A 55 -4.80 7.56 0.04
CA SER A 55 -3.42 7.28 -0.40
C SER A 55 -3.40 6.42 -1.66
N SER A 56 -4.18 5.33 -1.70
CA SER A 56 -4.28 4.47 -2.88
C SER A 56 -4.88 5.19 -4.07
N SER A 57 -5.89 6.02 -3.86
CA SER A 57 -6.52 6.82 -4.92
C SER A 57 -5.55 7.84 -5.51
N VAL A 58 -4.82 8.56 -4.68
CA VAL A 58 -3.80 9.53 -5.11
C VAL A 58 -2.68 8.84 -5.88
N MET A 59 -2.18 7.70 -5.38
CA MET A 59 -1.15 6.91 -6.06
C MET A 59 -1.64 6.35 -7.40
N CYS A 60 -2.91 5.93 -7.48
CA CYS A 60 -3.50 5.47 -8.74
C CYS A 60 -3.60 6.59 -9.77
N LEU A 61 -4.05 7.79 -9.36
CA LEU A 61 -4.17 8.95 -10.26
C LEU A 61 -2.83 9.48 -10.75
N LEU A 62 -1.80 9.47 -9.90
CA LEU A 62 -0.47 10.00 -10.22
C LEU A 62 0.49 8.96 -10.78
N ARG A 63 0.06 7.72 -10.98
CA ARG A 63 0.89 6.61 -11.41
C ARG A 63 1.69 6.91 -12.67
N GLU A 64 1.04 7.39 -13.73
CA GLU A 64 1.68 7.67 -15.02
C GLU A 64 2.77 8.76 -14.89
N GLN A 65 2.48 9.80 -14.11
CA GLN A 65 3.42 10.89 -13.85
C GLN A 65 4.64 10.42 -13.06
N LEU A 66 4.41 9.59 -12.04
CA LEU A 66 5.47 9.04 -11.20
C LEU A 66 6.36 8.06 -11.99
N GLU A 67 5.77 7.19 -12.83
CA GLU A 67 6.53 6.25 -13.66
C GLU A 67 7.40 6.96 -14.71
N SER A 68 7.04 8.16 -15.17
CA SER A 68 7.84 8.94 -16.10
C SER A 68 9.17 9.43 -15.52
N LEU A 69 9.30 9.50 -14.20
CA LEU A 69 10.50 10.01 -13.49
C LEU A 69 11.65 9.00 -13.42
N GLY A 70 11.43 7.75 -13.80
CA GLY A 70 12.38 6.66 -13.65
C GLY A 70 12.33 5.98 -12.26
N PRO A 71 12.91 4.77 -12.10
CA PRO A 71 12.61 3.89 -10.97
C PRO A 71 12.93 4.50 -9.60
N THR A 72 14.14 5.05 -9.42
CA THR A 72 14.56 5.59 -8.12
C THR A 72 13.79 6.86 -7.76
N ARG A 73 13.61 7.76 -8.71
CA ARG A 73 12.89 9.02 -8.47
C ARG A 73 11.40 8.77 -8.25
N ALA A 74 10.81 7.83 -8.98
CA ALA A 74 9.43 7.42 -8.79
C ALA A 74 9.19 6.88 -7.38
N PHE A 75 10.11 6.06 -6.84
CA PHE A 75 10.00 5.52 -5.49
C PHE A 75 10.12 6.63 -4.43
N VAL A 76 11.11 7.50 -4.53
CA VAL A 76 11.33 8.60 -3.58
C VAL A 76 10.17 9.60 -3.61
N SER A 77 9.70 9.98 -4.80
CA SER A 77 8.57 10.91 -4.93
C SER A 77 7.27 10.32 -4.41
N SER A 78 7.02 9.03 -4.61
CA SER A 78 5.87 8.33 -4.04
C SER A 78 5.92 8.30 -2.52
N PHE A 79 7.08 8.01 -1.94
CA PHE A 79 7.28 8.01 -0.49
C PHE A 79 7.01 9.41 0.09
N LEU A 80 7.61 10.45 -0.46
CA LEU A 80 7.41 11.83 0.00
C LEU A 80 5.97 12.29 -0.13
N LEU A 81 5.30 11.94 -1.23
CA LEU A 81 3.90 12.27 -1.46
C LEU A 81 2.98 11.62 -0.43
N LEU A 82 3.19 10.34 -0.11
CA LEU A 82 2.43 9.62 0.90
C LEU A 82 2.67 10.19 2.30
N GLU A 83 3.91 10.54 2.61
CA GLU A 83 4.28 11.15 3.90
C GLU A 83 3.61 12.52 4.08
N VAL A 84 3.68 13.39 3.08
CA VAL A 84 3.01 14.70 3.11
C VAL A 84 1.50 14.54 3.25
N LEU A 85 0.89 13.61 2.53
CA LEU A 85 -0.55 13.33 2.62
C LEU A 85 -0.93 12.87 4.04
N CYS A 86 -0.15 11.96 4.62
CA CYS A 86 -0.36 11.48 5.98
C CYS A 86 -0.29 12.61 7.01
N LEU A 87 0.74 13.46 6.93
CA LEU A 87 0.92 14.59 7.85
C LEU A 87 -0.19 15.64 7.71
N VAL A 88 -0.63 15.95 6.50
CA VAL A 88 -1.74 16.88 6.25
C VAL A 88 -3.03 16.34 6.88
N LEU A 89 -3.36 15.06 6.65
CA LEU A 89 -4.56 14.45 7.22
C LEU A 89 -4.47 14.34 8.74
N ALA A 90 -3.30 14.03 9.29
CA ALA A 90 -3.07 14.04 10.75
C ALA A 90 -3.25 15.44 11.36
N ALA A 91 -2.74 16.48 10.71
CA ALA A 91 -2.94 17.86 11.16
C ALA A 91 -4.42 18.28 11.12
N VAL A 92 -5.14 17.91 10.07
CA VAL A 92 -6.59 18.14 9.97
C VAL A 92 -7.33 17.40 11.09
N ALA A 93 -7.01 16.13 11.31
CA ALA A 93 -7.61 15.33 12.38
C ALA A 93 -7.35 15.95 13.76
N TYR A 94 -6.14 16.44 14.02
CA TYR A 94 -5.78 17.15 15.25
C TYR A 94 -6.67 18.38 15.47
N HIS A 95 -6.82 19.25 14.47
CA HIS A 95 -7.64 20.45 14.56
C HIS A 95 -9.13 20.14 14.68
N VAL A 96 -9.62 19.11 14.01
CA VAL A 96 -11.02 18.67 14.14
C VAL A 96 -11.30 18.17 15.55
N THR A 97 -10.41 17.38 16.13
CA THR A 97 -10.54 16.87 17.49
C THR A 97 -10.56 18.00 18.51
N LEU A 98 -9.69 19.01 18.37
CA LEU A 98 -9.68 20.19 19.25
C LEU A 98 -10.98 21.02 19.17
N LYS A 99 -11.56 21.15 17.96
CA LYS A 99 -12.78 21.98 17.77
C LYS A 99 -14.06 21.30 18.23
N PHE A 100 -14.17 20.00 17.99
CA PHE A 100 -15.42 19.26 18.20
C PHE A 100 -15.43 18.44 19.50
N GLY A 101 -14.34 18.45 20.27
CA GLY A 101 -14.28 17.79 21.57
C GLY A 101 -14.57 16.28 21.51
N SER A 102 -14.22 15.62 20.42
CA SER A 102 -14.59 14.23 20.15
C SER A 102 -13.81 13.18 20.97
N GLY A 103 -13.56 13.47 22.25
CA GLY A 103 -13.19 12.46 23.27
C GLY A 103 -11.78 11.85 23.16
N VAL A 104 -10.97 12.25 22.19
CA VAL A 104 -9.53 11.96 22.22
C VAL A 104 -8.88 13.13 22.92
N ILE A 105 -8.53 12.95 24.19
CA ILE A 105 -7.74 13.94 24.94
C ILE A 105 -6.34 13.87 24.34
N ILE A 106 -6.06 14.74 23.35
CA ILE A 106 -4.71 14.97 22.87
C ILE A 106 -4.07 15.93 23.86
N ASP A 107 -3.46 15.36 24.89
CA ASP A 107 -2.73 16.11 25.92
C ASP A 107 -1.32 16.54 25.45
N GLU A 108 -1.05 16.32 24.15
CA GLU A 108 0.22 16.62 23.51
C GLU A 108 0.16 17.93 22.71
N THR A 109 1.30 18.62 22.65
CA THR A 109 1.46 19.75 21.74
C THR A 109 1.38 19.28 20.28
N GLN A 110 0.85 20.11 19.39
CA GLN A 110 0.73 19.79 17.96
C GLN A 110 2.06 19.32 17.35
N SER A 111 3.18 19.93 17.73
CA SER A 111 4.51 19.57 17.23
C SER A 111 4.93 18.17 17.66
N SER A 112 4.67 17.78 18.91
CA SER A 112 4.97 16.43 19.40
C SER A 112 4.12 15.37 18.72
N PHE A 113 2.82 15.64 18.55
CA PHE A 113 1.91 14.77 17.82
C PHE A 113 2.35 14.55 16.37
N LEU A 114 2.67 15.62 15.63
CA LEU A 114 3.11 15.52 14.23
C LEU A 114 4.47 14.83 14.11
N LEU A 115 5.40 15.07 15.02
CA LEU A 115 6.71 14.39 15.00
C LEU A 115 6.57 12.88 15.23
N ARG A 116 5.73 12.47 16.18
CA ARG A 116 5.45 11.05 16.42
C ARG A 116 4.75 10.42 15.22
N THR A 117 3.77 11.10 14.65
CA THR A 117 3.07 10.65 13.44
C THR A 117 4.04 10.48 12.29
N PHE A 118 4.91 11.47 12.04
CA PHE A 118 5.96 11.40 11.02
C PHE A 118 6.86 10.17 11.21
N ALA A 119 7.35 9.92 12.42
CA ALA A 119 8.22 8.78 12.68
C ALA A 119 7.52 7.44 12.43
N ILE A 120 6.27 7.30 12.87
CA ILE A 120 5.49 6.06 12.68
C ILE A 120 5.14 5.88 11.19
N SER A 121 4.61 6.93 10.53
CA SER A 121 4.20 6.86 9.13
C SER A 121 5.39 6.56 8.21
N SER A 122 6.55 7.15 8.44
CA SER A 122 7.75 6.88 7.65
C SER A 122 8.14 5.39 7.67
N ILE A 123 8.10 4.76 8.82
CA ILE A 123 8.39 3.32 8.95
C ILE A 123 7.32 2.50 8.23
N VAL A 124 6.05 2.79 8.48
CA VAL A 124 4.92 2.03 7.90
C VAL A 124 4.88 2.17 6.38
N ILE A 125 5.05 3.39 5.86
CA ILE A 125 5.05 3.66 4.41
C ILE A 125 6.25 2.97 3.75
N ALA A 126 7.45 3.08 4.33
CA ALA A 126 8.66 2.44 3.79
C ALA A 126 8.51 0.91 3.71
N LEU A 127 8.04 0.27 4.79
CA LEU A 127 7.81 -1.17 4.83
C LEU A 127 6.71 -1.60 3.87
N SER A 128 5.60 -0.86 3.81
CA SER A 128 4.47 -1.14 2.91
C SER A 128 4.87 -1.03 1.45
N MET A 129 5.59 0.02 1.06
CA MET A 129 6.09 0.19 -0.30
C MET A 129 7.08 -0.90 -0.68
N ARG A 130 8.00 -1.26 0.23
CA ARG A 130 8.94 -2.36 0.00
C ARG A 130 8.19 -3.69 -0.17
N TYR A 131 7.22 -3.98 0.68
CA TYR A 131 6.42 -5.20 0.57
C TYR A 131 5.68 -5.26 -0.77
N LEU A 132 4.98 -4.19 -1.15
CA LEU A 132 4.22 -4.13 -2.41
C LEU A 132 5.13 -4.26 -3.63
N TYR A 133 6.32 -3.65 -3.59
CA TYR A 133 7.32 -3.80 -4.64
C TYR A 133 7.76 -5.26 -4.79
N VAL A 134 8.18 -5.90 -3.71
CA VAL A 134 8.60 -7.30 -3.71
C VAL A 134 7.46 -8.22 -4.18
N ALA A 135 6.24 -8.01 -3.69
CA ALA A 135 5.08 -8.79 -4.09
C ALA A 135 4.76 -8.65 -5.60
N SER A 136 4.93 -7.45 -6.17
CA SER A 136 4.72 -7.20 -7.60
C SER A 136 5.79 -7.90 -8.45
N GLU A 137 7.06 -7.87 -8.04
CA GLU A 137 8.16 -8.58 -8.73
C GLU A 137 7.98 -10.10 -8.67
N TRP A 138 7.56 -10.64 -7.55
CA TRP A 138 7.25 -12.05 -7.41
C TRP A 138 6.14 -12.51 -8.37
N ARG A 139 5.05 -11.77 -8.46
CA ARG A 139 3.97 -12.07 -9.41
C ARG A 139 4.46 -12.04 -10.84
N ARG A 140 5.29 -11.06 -11.20
CA ARG A 140 5.89 -10.94 -12.53
C ARG A 140 6.78 -12.14 -12.85
N SER A 141 7.63 -12.55 -11.90
CA SER A 141 8.50 -13.71 -12.04
C SER A 141 7.72 -15.01 -12.30
N ILE A 142 6.65 -15.25 -11.53
CA ILE A 142 5.77 -16.43 -11.70
C ILE A 142 5.13 -16.46 -13.09
N VAL A 143 4.65 -15.30 -13.58
CA VAL A 143 4.02 -15.22 -14.92
C VAL A 143 5.04 -15.51 -16.03
N LEU A 144 6.26 -14.95 -15.92
CA LEU A 144 7.33 -15.19 -16.89
C LEU A 144 7.78 -16.67 -16.89
N GLU A 145 7.89 -17.28 -15.71
CA GLU A 145 8.22 -18.71 -15.60
C GLU A 145 7.13 -19.60 -16.24
N ALA A 146 5.86 -19.28 -15.97
CA ALA A 146 4.74 -20.01 -16.59
C ALA A 146 4.75 -19.88 -18.12
N GLN A 147 4.99 -18.68 -18.66
CA GLN A 147 5.11 -18.45 -20.09
C GLN A 147 6.30 -19.20 -20.70
N SER A 148 7.45 -19.22 -20.03
CA SER A 148 8.63 -19.97 -20.46
C SER A 148 8.35 -21.47 -20.53
N ARG A 149 7.66 -22.04 -19.55
CA ARG A 149 7.25 -23.46 -19.53
C ARG A 149 6.29 -23.79 -20.68
N ILE A 150 5.30 -22.92 -20.93
CA ILE A 150 4.36 -23.09 -22.06
C ILE A 150 5.10 -23.04 -23.39
N SER A 151 6.02 -22.09 -23.58
CA SER A 151 6.82 -21.97 -24.79
C SER A 151 7.73 -23.18 -25.00
N ALA A 152 8.32 -23.71 -23.92
CA ALA A 152 9.13 -24.93 -23.98
C ALA A 152 8.29 -26.17 -24.40
N LEU A 153 7.07 -26.30 -23.85
CA LEU A 153 6.15 -27.37 -24.23
C LEU A 153 5.71 -27.24 -25.70
N GLN A 154 5.40 -26.04 -26.16
CA GLN A 154 5.06 -25.77 -27.57
C GLN A 154 6.22 -26.07 -28.53
N ALA A 155 7.46 -25.80 -28.11
CA ALA A 155 8.66 -26.15 -28.90
C ALA A 155 8.89 -27.66 -28.99
N LEU A 156 8.46 -28.44 -28.00
CA LEU A 156 8.51 -29.92 -28.05
C LEU A 156 7.44 -30.51 -28.96
N ILE A 157 6.30 -29.83 -29.14
CA ILE A 157 5.30 -30.18 -30.16
C ILE A 157 5.79 -29.59 -31.50
N ARG A 158 6.85 -30.19 -32.05
CA ARG A 158 7.41 -29.75 -33.35
C ARG A 158 6.30 -29.72 -34.39
N PRO A 159 6.10 -28.59 -35.11
CA PRO A 159 5.18 -28.54 -36.27
C PRO A 159 5.52 -29.57 -37.35
N HIS A 160 6.74 -30.08 -37.33
CA HIS A 160 7.21 -31.11 -38.23
C HIS A 160 6.45 -32.47 -38.13
N PHE A 161 5.86 -32.77 -36.97
CA PHE A 161 5.07 -34.00 -36.79
C PHE A 161 3.68 -33.88 -37.46
N LEU A 162 3.07 -32.72 -37.46
CA LEU A 162 1.79 -32.45 -38.10
C LEU A 162 1.91 -32.44 -39.65
N PHE A 163 3.01 -31.89 -40.18
CA PHE A 163 3.25 -31.89 -41.63
C PHE A 163 3.57 -33.30 -42.20
N ASN A 164 4.29 -34.13 -41.45
CA ASN A 164 4.58 -35.51 -41.91
C ASN A 164 3.37 -36.43 -41.82
N SER A 165 2.43 -36.22 -40.90
CA SER A 165 1.22 -37.04 -40.83
C SER A 165 0.17 -36.69 -41.90
N MET A 166 0.19 -35.46 -42.43
CA MET A 166 -0.72 -35.02 -43.51
C MET A 166 -0.18 -35.30 -44.94
N ASN A 167 1.10 -35.63 -45.09
CA ASN A 167 1.70 -35.86 -46.39
C ASN A 167 1.84 -37.37 -46.74
N THR A 168 1.14 -38.24 -46.02
CA THR A 168 1.14 -39.71 -46.22
C THR A 168 -0.25 -40.19 -46.67
N ILE A 169 -0.94 -39.39 -47.50
CA ILE A 169 -2.11 -39.85 -48.25
C ILE A 169 -1.86 -39.62 -49.73
#